data_4e53ce12f5ef0114d95145ba32b7d703
#
_entry.id   4e53ce12f5ef0114d95145ba32b7d703
#
_cell.length_a   1.000
_cell.length_b   1.000
_cell.length_c   1.000
_cell.angle_alpha   90.00
_cell.angle_beta   90.00
_cell.angle_gamma   90.00
#
_symmetry.space_group_name_H-M   'P 1'
#
loop_
_entity.id
_entity.type
_entity.pdbx_description
1 polymer ?
#
loop_
_entity_poly.entity_id
_entity_poly.type
_entity_poly.pdbx_seq_one_letter_code
_entity_poly.pdbx_strand_id
1 'polypeptide(L)'
;MSCLFKVSTLSDALVADAELTVQRPGWAVMRARPNFKENGQVLWADLLDALGHEVSSSLRGRAGSHSETLAFCWLASGNVTDLIVAGAHLLPPRSLIDLCTMTTAAGTRTWLLYDIETCDEREEAEVNLALTTVSLERFLEIRHESRECQRAVSAHSFPVVPDVHFLGFLDAVDQVLGADDAKVAAQTFRAGRDRMKEWLAAADDVSEHDLAMHLHEITAHTNDINQLTALVKGAQTGAFACGWHARVDVRKWAQRGMVAGLSLHLDDADWEKLSHQHRPHEGATCVLSTLGFSVDAMPSVRATDVADDGSTVAKDGAIVEVPVPARHLLVAQHIFRALAGAETDRFLVQGPKEPAINDKWAGRLLRVVTQDTGVVLRGWHASRKTLDGAGWTHRLGVAMTRLVS
;
A
#
# COMPACT_ATOMS: atom_id res chain seq x y z
N MET A 1 -7.51 -28.91 -10.12
CA MET A 1 -8.53 -28.18 -10.92
C MET A 1 -7.80 -27.45 -12.03
N SER A 2 -8.36 -27.41 -13.25
CA SER A 2 -7.74 -26.67 -14.35
C SER A 2 -7.71 -25.17 -14.00
N CYS A 3 -6.54 -24.53 -14.14
CA CYS A 3 -6.37 -23.09 -13.90
C CYS A 3 -6.35 -22.30 -15.23
N LEU A 4 -6.48 -22.99 -16.37
CA LEU A 4 -6.39 -22.39 -17.71
C LEU A 4 -7.71 -22.53 -18.44
N PHE A 5 -8.24 -21.41 -18.92
CA PHE A 5 -9.54 -21.36 -19.62
C PHE A 5 -9.40 -20.64 -20.95
N LYS A 6 -10.01 -21.23 -22.00
CA LYS A 6 -10.12 -20.64 -23.33
C LYS A 6 -11.54 -20.11 -23.52
N VAL A 7 -11.66 -18.84 -23.87
CA VAL A 7 -12.94 -18.16 -24.17
C VAL A 7 -12.88 -17.60 -25.57
N SER A 8 -13.76 -18.05 -26.45
CA SER A 8 -13.89 -17.52 -27.81
C SER A 8 -14.87 -16.36 -27.83
N THR A 9 -14.49 -15.23 -28.39
CA THR A 9 -15.30 -14.01 -28.41
C THR A 9 -15.39 -13.40 -29.80
N LEU A 10 -16.46 -12.69 -30.09
CA LEU A 10 -16.74 -12.12 -31.40
C LEU A 10 -16.40 -10.61 -31.51
N SER A 11 -15.86 -9.92 -30.51
CA SER A 11 -15.70 -8.47 -30.67
C SER A 11 -14.82 -7.74 -29.68
N ASP A 12 -14.31 -6.56 -30.11
CA ASP A 12 -13.68 -5.51 -29.32
C ASP A 12 -14.52 -5.05 -28.10
N ALA A 13 -15.85 -5.26 -28.12
CA ALA A 13 -16.73 -4.89 -27.02
C ALA A 13 -16.41 -5.65 -25.72
N LEU A 14 -15.97 -6.91 -25.84
CA LEU A 14 -15.63 -7.73 -24.67
C LEU A 14 -14.25 -7.35 -24.09
N VAL A 15 -13.35 -6.93 -24.97
CA VAL A 15 -12.06 -6.38 -24.55
C VAL A 15 -12.27 -5.06 -23.81
N ALA A 16 -13.13 -4.19 -24.30
CA ALA A 16 -13.48 -2.94 -23.63
C ALA A 16 -14.19 -3.19 -22.29
N ASP A 17 -15.08 -4.19 -22.23
CA ASP A 17 -15.76 -4.57 -20.97
C ASP A 17 -14.80 -5.27 -20.00
N ALA A 18 -13.83 -6.04 -20.48
CA ALA A 18 -12.75 -6.61 -19.68
C ALA A 18 -11.84 -5.52 -19.11
N GLU A 19 -11.54 -4.47 -19.86
CA GLU A 19 -10.76 -3.31 -19.39
C GLU A 19 -11.48 -2.52 -18.30
N LEU A 20 -12.80 -2.35 -18.40
CA LEU A 20 -13.61 -1.75 -17.34
C LEU A 20 -13.62 -2.58 -16.03
N THR A 21 -13.16 -3.84 -16.10
CA THR A 21 -13.08 -4.73 -14.94
C THR A 21 -11.74 -4.68 -14.20
N VAL A 22 -10.72 -4.03 -14.75
CA VAL A 22 -9.37 -3.86 -14.13
C VAL A 22 -9.45 -3.29 -12.71
N GLN A 23 -10.50 -2.55 -12.39
CA GLN A 23 -10.70 -1.96 -11.07
C GLN A 23 -11.27 -2.93 -10.01
N ARG A 24 -11.31 -4.25 -10.26
CA ARG A 24 -11.79 -5.22 -9.29
C ARG A 24 -10.63 -5.85 -8.53
N PRO A 25 -10.66 -5.87 -7.20
CA PRO A 25 -9.70 -6.60 -6.42
C PRO A 25 -9.63 -8.08 -6.88
N GLY A 26 -8.43 -8.59 -7.06
CA GLY A 26 -8.19 -9.96 -7.46
C GLY A 26 -8.24 -10.24 -8.97
N TRP A 27 -8.54 -9.26 -9.82
CA TRP A 27 -8.57 -9.42 -11.28
C TRP A 27 -7.52 -8.53 -11.95
N ALA A 28 -6.77 -9.09 -12.88
CA ALA A 28 -5.86 -8.35 -13.74
C ALA A 28 -6.18 -8.61 -15.22
N VAL A 29 -6.01 -7.61 -16.08
CA VAL A 29 -6.24 -7.74 -17.51
C VAL A 29 -4.97 -7.34 -18.27
N MET A 30 -4.40 -8.30 -18.97
CA MET A 30 -3.29 -8.10 -19.89
C MET A 30 -3.80 -8.09 -21.32
N ARG A 31 -3.39 -7.08 -22.12
CA ARG A 31 -3.71 -7.01 -23.55
C ARG A 31 -2.49 -7.45 -24.36
N ALA A 32 -2.64 -8.55 -25.12
CA ALA A 32 -1.64 -8.93 -26.09
C ALA A 32 -1.59 -7.93 -27.27
N ARG A 33 -0.39 -7.50 -27.66
CA ARG A 33 -0.21 -6.52 -28.74
C ARG A 33 0.05 -7.21 -30.07
N PRO A 34 -0.51 -6.72 -31.19
CA PRO A 34 -0.10 -7.19 -32.50
C PRO A 34 1.39 -6.88 -32.71
N ASN A 35 2.12 -7.78 -33.37
CA ASN A 35 3.57 -7.71 -33.57
C ASN A 35 4.45 -7.92 -32.31
N PHE A 36 3.96 -8.71 -31.39
CA PHE A 36 4.73 -9.19 -30.26
C PHE A 36 5.99 -9.91 -30.79
N LYS A 37 7.17 -9.32 -30.63
CA LYS A 37 8.41 -10.03 -30.95
C LYS A 37 8.62 -11.10 -29.90
N GLU A 38 9.21 -12.25 -30.25
CA GLU A 38 9.55 -13.37 -29.34
C GLU A 38 10.57 -12.96 -28.26
N ASN A 39 10.37 -11.80 -27.65
CA ASN A 39 11.20 -11.31 -26.57
C ASN A 39 10.40 -11.40 -25.26
N GLY A 40 10.69 -12.44 -24.49
CA GLY A 40 10.05 -12.67 -23.18
C GLY A 40 10.07 -11.46 -22.24
N GLN A 41 11.04 -10.55 -22.42
CA GLN A 41 11.14 -9.31 -21.63
C GLN A 41 9.92 -8.39 -21.79
N VAL A 42 9.36 -8.33 -23.01
CA VAL A 42 8.16 -7.49 -23.28
C VAL A 42 6.93 -8.12 -22.65
N LEU A 43 6.80 -9.46 -22.72
CA LEU A 43 5.71 -10.19 -22.10
C LEU A 43 5.63 -9.90 -20.58
N TRP A 44 6.75 -10.03 -19.90
CA TRP A 44 6.78 -9.84 -18.46
C TRP A 44 6.59 -8.38 -18.03
N ALA A 45 7.04 -7.43 -18.86
CA ALA A 45 6.77 -6.02 -18.64
C ALA A 45 5.29 -5.68 -18.82
N ASP A 46 4.65 -6.21 -19.88
CA ASP A 46 3.21 -6.00 -20.11
C ASP A 46 2.37 -6.71 -19.01
N LEU A 47 2.83 -7.85 -18.50
CA LEU A 47 2.17 -8.50 -17.36
C LEU A 47 2.31 -7.67 -16.08
N LEU A 48 3.50 -7.13 -15.78
CA LEU A 48 3.70 -6.25 -14.64
C LEU A 48 2.82 -4.98 -14.73
N ASP A 49 2.74 -4.36 -15.92
CA ASP A 49 1.82 -3.24 -16.17
C ASP A 49 0.36 -3.63 -15.90
N ALA A 50 -0.06 -4.83 -16.35
CA ALA A 50 -1.41 -5.36 -16.12
C ALA A 50 -1.70 -5.63 -14.64
N LEU A 51 -0.68 -5.95 -13.86
CA LEU A 51 -0.75 -6.13 -12.40
C LEU A 51 -0.70 -4.78 -11.64
N GLY A 52 -0.62 -3.65 -12.35
CA GLY A 52 -0.54 -2.32 -11.77
C GLY A 52 0.88 -1.88 -11.37
N HIS A 53 1.91 -2.66 -11.71
CA HIS A 53 3.30 -2.34 -11.36
C HIS A 53 3.99 -1.64 -12.54
N GLU A 54 3.96 -0.31 -12.57
CA GLU A 54 4.57 0.47 -13.65
C GLU A 54 6.07 0.17 -13.82
N VAL A 55 6.42 -0.39 -14.97
CA VAL A 55 7.80 -0.51 -15.40
C VAL A 55 8.23 0.81 -16.03
N SER A 56 8.96 1.65 -15.28
CA SER A 56 9.46 2.91 -15.84
C SER A 56 10.22 2.67 -17.15
N SER A 57 10.03 3.55 -18.12
CA SER A 57 10.64 3.42 -19.46
C SER A 57 12.16 3.31 -19.43
N SER A 58 12.82 3.86 -18.40
CA SER A 58 14.26 3.74 -18.17
C SER A 58 14.70 2.33 -17.73
N LEU A 59 13.79 1.54 -17.16
CA LEU A 59 14.02 0.16 -16.72
C LEU A 59 13.69 -0.86 -17.82
N ARG A 60 12.86 -0.52 -18.83
CA ARG A 60 12.51 -1.41 -19.94
C ARG A 60 13.74 -1.96 -20.69
N GLY A 61 14.87 -1.25 -20.68
CA GLY A 61 16.12 -1.68 -21.31
C GLY A 61 17.08 -2.47 -20.40
N ARG A 62 16.93 -2.39 -19.08
CA ARG A 62 17.83 -3.05 -18.11
C ARG A 62 17.15 -4.14 -17.25
N ALA A 63 15.84 -4.20 -17.25
CA ALA A 63 15.04 -5.06 -16.37
C ALA A 63 14.91 -6.53 -16.85
N GLY A 64 15.52 -6.88 -17.98
CA GLY A 64 15.24 -8.13 -18.69
C GLY A 64 15.43 -9.44 -17.93
N SER A 65 16.31 -9.50 -16.95
CA SER A 65 16.56 -10.75 -16.20
C SER A 65 15.71 -10.91 -14.94
N HIS A 66 15.03 -9.85 -14.47
CA HIS A 66 14.26 -9.87 -13.23
C HIS A 66 12.75 -9.71 -13.43
N SER A 67 12.29 -9.23 -14.60
CA SER A 67 10.86 -8.98 -14.84
C SER A 67 10.01 -10.25 -14.70
N GLU A 68 10.53 -11.38 -15.15
CA GLU A 68 9.88 -12.70 -14.98
C GLU A 68 9.73 -13.06 -13.50
N THR A 69 10.81 -12.97 -12.73
CA THR A 69 10.81 -13.22 -11.28
C THR A 69 9.84 -12.29 -10.56
N LEU A 70 9.84 -11.00 -10.90
CA LEU A 70 8.94 -10.02 -10.29
C LEU A 70 7.48 -10.31 -10.62
N ALA A 71 7.17 -10.63 -11.88
CA ALA A 71 5.83 -11.01 -12.30
C ALA A 71 5.33 -12.24 -11.53
N PHE A 72 6.18 -13.26 -11.37
CA PHE A 72 5.84 -14.44 -10.57
C PHE A 72 5.58 -14.08 -9.11
N CYS A 73 6.43 -13.26 -8.47
CA CYS A 73 6.24 -12.85 -7.08
C CYS A 73 4.89 -12.19 -6.86
N TRP A 74 4.50 -11.29 -7.76
CA TRP A 74 3.23 -10.57 -7.65
C TRP A 74 2.02 -11.45 -7.93
N LEU A 75 2.09 -12.35 -8.90
CA LEU A 75 1.02 -13.35 -9.14
C LEU A 75 0.87 -14.29 -7.95
N ALA A 76 1.98 -14.87 -7.49
CA ALA A 76 1.97 -15.89 -6.44
C ALA A 76 1.70 -15.31 -5.04
N SER A 77 1.76 -13.99 -4.85
CA SER A 77 1.39 -13.33 -3.59
C SER A 77 -0.09 -13.43 -3.23
N GLY A 78 -0.94 -13.92 -4.17
CA GLY A 78 -2.36 -14.15 -3.95
C GLY A 78 -3.26 -12.91 -4.08
N ASN A 79 -2.70 -11.75 -4.46
CA ASN A 79 -3.51 -10.55 -4.72
C ASN A 79 -4.33 -10.66 -6.01
N VAL A 80 -3.83 -11.44 -6.99
CA VAL A 80 -4.51 -11.68 -8.26
C VAL A 80 -4.95 -13.14 -8.33
N THR A 81 -6.25 -13.36 -8.30
CA THR A 81 -6.85 -14.70 -8.43
C THR A 81 -7.14 -15.06 -9.89
N ASP A 82 -7.39 -14.04 -10.71
CA ASP A 82 -7.81 -14.18 -12.10
C ASP A 82 -7.02 -13.24 -13.01
N LEU A 83 -6.36 -13.79 -14.01
CA LEU A 83 -5.70 -13.06 -15.09
C LEU A 83 -6.46 -13.23 -16.38
N ILE A 84 -6.93 -12.14 -16.96
CA ILE A 84 -7.54 -12.14 -18.30
C ILE A 84 -6.43 -11.74 -19.30
N VAL A 85 -6.28 -12.53 -20.35
CA VAL A 85 -5.38 -12.24 -21.47
C VAL A 85 -6.21 -11.95 -22.71
N ALA A 86 -6.45 -10.69 -22.97
CA ALA A 86 -7.20 -10.25 -24.16
C ALA A 86 -6.33 -10.33 -25.41
N GLY A 87 -6.86 -10.91 -26.47
CA GLY A 87 -6.12 -11.14 -27.72
C GLY A 87 -5.04 -12.21 -27.58
N ALA A 88 -5.28 -13.27 -26.81
CA ALA A 88 -4.32 -14.36 -26.58
C ALA A 88 -3.78 -14.98 -27.89
N HIS A 89 -4.59 -14.96 -28.98
CA HIS A 89 -4.17 -15.37 -30.33
C HIS A 89 -3.01 -14.54 -30.91
N LEU A 90 -2.75 -13.36 -30.40
CA LEU A 90 -1.65 -12.49 -30.84
C LEU A 90 -0.30 -12.85 -30.18
N LEU A 91 -0.31 -13.63 -29.10
CA LEU A 91 0.92 -14.06 -28.43
C LEU A 91 1.63 -15.16 -29.25
N PRO A 92 2.97 -15.09 -29.39
CA PRO A 92 3.73 -16.23 -29.92
C PRO A 92 3.49 -17.48 -29.09
N PRO A 93 3.46 -18.70 -29.70
CA PRO A 93 3.19 -19.96 -28.99
C PRO A 93 4.06 -20.17 -27.76
N ARG A 94 5.36 -19.86 -27.84
CA ARG A 94 6.29 -19.95 -26.71
C ARG A 94 5.91 -19.00 -25.57
N SER A 95 5.60 -17.76 -25.90
CA SER A 95 5.17 -16.75 -24.89
C SER A 95 3.88 -17.14 -24.20
N LEU A 96 2.94 -17.74 -24.94
CA LEU A 96 1.69 -18.27 -24.38
C LEU A 96 1.97 -19.43 -23.40
N ILE A 97 2.84 -20.38 -23.77
CA ILE A 97 3.24 -21.49 -22.92
C ILE A 97 3.93 -20.99 -21.66
N ASP A 98 4.89 -20.08 -21.78
CA ASP A 98 5.64 -19.51 -20.66
C ASP A 98 4.68 -18.80 -19.69
N LEU A 99 3.73 -18.00 -20.21
CA LEU A 99 2.71 -17.31 -19.41
C LEU A 99 1.81 -18.30 -18.68
N CYS A 100 1.25 -19.29 -19.39
CA CYS A 100 0.38 -20.31 -18.81
C CYS A 100 1.08 -21.16 -17.75
N THR A 101 2.36 -21.47 -17.98
CA THR A 101 3.19 -22.21 -17.00
C THR A 101 3.37 -21.39 -15.75
N MET A 102 3.71 -20.12 -15.88
CA MET A 102 3.90 -19.19 -14.75
C MET A 102 2.62 -19.01 -13.94
N THR A 103 1.50 -18.71 -14.60
CA THR A 103 0.22 -18.48 -13.91
C THR A 103 -0.30 -19.73 -13.22
N THR A 104 -0.10 -20.90 -13.82
CA THR A 104 -0.42 -22.20 -13.20
C THR A 104 0.44 -22.42 -11.96
N ALA A 105 1.75 -22.17 -12.02
CA ALA A 105 2.65 -22.30 -10.90
C ALA A 105 2.33 -21.29 -9.77
N ALA A 106 1.84 -20.11 -10.12
CA ALA A 106 1.38 -19.11 -9.16
C ALA A 106 -0.01 -19.41 -8.57
N GLY A 107 -0.74 -20.39 -9.10
CA GLY A 107 -2.11 -20.72 -8.68
C GLY A 107 -3.17 -19.74 -9.18
N THR A 108 -2.84 -18.88 -10.15
CA THR A 108 -3.74 -17.90 -10.75
C THR A 108 -4.58 -18.53 -11.85
N ARG A 109 -5.88 -18.30 -11.85
CA ARG A 109 -6.77 -18.71 -12.96
C ARG A 109 -6.50 -17.81 -14.17
N THR A 110 -6.28 -18.39 -15.34
CA THR A 110 -5.96 -17.63 -16.55
C THR A 110 -7.06 -17.81 -17.58
N TRP A 111 -7.62 -16.70 -18.03
CA TRP A 111 -8.69 -16.60 -19.01
C TRP A 111 -8.11 -16.08 -20.31
N LEU A 112 -7.96 -16.95 -21.32
CA LEU A 112 -7.42 -16.63 -22.61
C LEU A 112 -8.58 -16.26 -23.55
N LEU A 113 -8.68 -14.98 -23.90
CA LEU A 113 -9.70 -14.48 -24.82
C LEU A 113 -9.17 -14.50 -26.25
N TYR A 114 -9.83 -15.27 -27.10
CA TYR A 114 -9.50 -15.43 -28.53
C TYR A 114 -10.53 -14.77 -29.40
N ASP A 115 -10.10 -14.12 -30.46
CA ASP A 115 -10.98 -13.71 -31.54
C ASP A 115 -11.26 -14.93 -32.45
N ILE A 116 -12.54 -15.21 -32.68
CA ILE A 116 -13.00 -16.38 -33.45
C ILE A 116 -12.54 -16.33 -34.90
N GLU A 117 -12.43 -15.11 -35.48
CA GLU A 117 -12.10 -14.96 -36.89
C GLU A 117 -10.64 -15.31 -37.22
N THR A 118 -9.75 -15.34 -36.22
CA THR A 118 -8.30 -15.53 -36.40
C THR A 118 -7.75 -16.86 -35.88
N CYS A 119 -8.62 -17.79 -35.44
CA CYS A 119 -8.24 -18.92 -34.61
C CYS A 119 -7.75 -20.19 -35.36
N ASP A 120 -7.82 -20.25 -36.69
CA ASP A 120 -7.66 -21.52 -37.47
C ASP A 120 -6.21 -22.08 -37.54
N GLU A 121 -5.17 -21.34 -37.14
CA GLU A 121 -3.79 -21.80 -37.42
C GLU A 121 -2.98 -22.23 -36.16
N ARG A 122 -3.57 -22.31 -34.96
CA ARG A 122 -2.82 -22.49 -33.71
C ARG A 122 -3.11 -23.71 -32.85
N GLU A 123 -3.80 -24.70 -33.39
CA GLU A 123 -4.18 -25.93 -32.65
C GLU A 123 -2.96 -26.68 -32.06
N GLU A 124 -1.77 -26.63 -32.69
CA GLU A 124 -0.59 -27.38 -32.21
C GLU A 124 0.01 -26.84 -30.91
N ALA A 125 -0.02 -25.52 -30.68
CA ALA A 125 0.52 -24.92 -29.45
C ALA A 125 -0.44 -25.13 -28.24
N GLU A 126 -1.73 -25.23 -28.51
CA GLU A 126 -2.79 -25.45 -27.51
C GLU A 126 -2.87 -26.90 -27.05
N VAL A 127 -2.45 -27.87 -27.85
CA VAL A 127 -2.48 -29.32 -27.51
C VAL A 127 -1.65 -29.64 -26.27
N ASN A 128 -0.59 -28.85 -25.99
CA ASN A 128 0.25 -29.06 -24.82
C ASN A 128 -0.24 -28.32 -23.56
N LEU A 129 -1.28 -27.49 -23.68
CA LEU A 129 -1.87 -26.78 -22.55
C LEU A 129 -3.21 -27.46 -22.21
N ALA A 130 -3.36 -27.89 -20.96
CA ALA A 130 -4.61 -28.48 -20.48
C ALA A 130 -5.70 -27.39 -20.35
N LEU A 131 -6.12 -26.83 -21.50
CA LEU A 131 -7.12 -25.77 -21.58
C LEU A 131 -8.54 -26.32 -21.41
N THR A 132 -9.32 -25.64 -20.58
CA THR A 132 -10.76 -25.87 -20.47
C THR A 132 -11.49 -24.82 -21.30
N THR A 133 -12.20 -25.24 -22.35
CA THR A 133 -13.03 -24.32 -23.14
C THR A 133 -14.28 -23.94 -22.36
N VAL A 134 -14.51 -22.63 -22.22
CA VAL A 134 -15.64 -22.06 -21.49
C VAL A 134 -16.40 -21.11 -22.42
N SER A 135 -17.73 -21.19 -22.40
CA SER A 135 -18.56 -20.22 -23.13
C SER A 135 -18.42 -18.82 -22.54
N LEU A 136 -18.64 -17.83 -23.38
CA LEU A 136 -18.65 -16.43 -22.95
C LEU A 136 -19.64 -16.17 -21.82
N GLU A 137 -20.85 -16.74 -21.93
CA GLU A 137 -21.90 -16.62 -20.92
C GLU A 137 -21.43 -17.14 -19.56
N ARG A 138 -20.81 -18.34 -19.53
CA ARG A 138 -20.29 -18.93 -18.30
C ARG A 138 -19.13 -18.12 -17.71
N PHE A 139 -18.26 -17.56 -18.55
CA PHE A 139 -17.21 -16.64 -18.10
C PHE A 139 -17.81 -15.40 -17.41
N LEU A 140 -18.84 -14.80 -18.01
CA LEU A 140 -19.52 -13.63 -17.44
C LEU A 140 -20.25 -13.96 -16.12
N GLU A 141 -20.87 -15.16 -16.01
CA GLU A 141 -21.48 -15.64 -14.76
C GLU A 141 -20.47 -15.75 -13.63
N ILE A 142 -19.34 -16.44 -13.85
CA ILE A 142 -18.27 -16.61 -12.86
C ILE A 142 -17.75 -15.24 -12.40
N ARG A 143 -17.68 -14.30 -13.32
CA ARG A 143 -17.31 -12.93 -13.03
C ARG A 143 -18.32 -12.22 -12.12
N HIS A 144 -19.59 -12.51 -12.24
CA HIS A 144 -20.65 -11.95 -11.38
C HIS A 144 -20.66 -12.60 -9.98
N GLU A 145 -20.48 -13.90 -9.89
CA GLU A 145 -20.45 -14.65 -8.63
C GLU A 145 -19.32 -14.19 -7.68
N SER A 146 -18.18 -13.80 -8.23
CA SER A 146 -17.04 -13.27 -7.43
C SER A 146 -17.32 -11.93 -6.72
N ARG A 147 -18.46 -11.31 -6.99
CA ARG A 147 -18.84 -9.99 -6.48
C ARG A 147 -19.32 -10.02 -5.02
N GLU A 148 -19.79 -11.14 -4.51
CA GLU A 148 -20.48 -11.22 -3.22
C GLU A 148 -19.57 -11.55 -2.02
N CYS A 149 -18.34 -12.00 -2.24
CA CYS A 149 -17.54 -12.62 -1.17
C CYS A 149 -16.60 -11.69 -0.40
N GLN A 150 -16.54 -10.37 -0.68
CA GLN A 150 -15.50 -9.49 -0.14
C GLN A 150 -15.97 -8.36 0.78
N ARG A 151 -17.05 -8.54 1.55
CA ARG A 151 -17.31 -7.66 2.69
C ARG A 151 -16.82 -8.29 4.00
N ALA A 152 -15.53 -8.22 4.25
CA ALA A 152 -15.00 -8.52 5.58
C ALA A 152 -15.06 -7.26 6.46
N VAL A 153 -15.71 -7.41 7.60
CA VAL A 153 -15.87 -6.41 8.65
C VAL A 153 -14.51 -6.13 9.28
N SER A 154 -14.03 -4.89 9.23
CA SER A 154 -12.83 -4.47 9.95
C SER A 154 -13.12 -4.30 11.45
N ALA A 155 -12.23 -4.82 12.29
CA ALA A 155 -12.22 -4.63 13.73
C ALA A 155 -12.07 -3.14 14.09
N HIS A 156 -12.60 -2.74 15.23
CA HIS A 156 -12.71 -1.39 15.78
C HIS A 156 -11.45 -0.51 15.58
N SER A 157 -11.41 0.21 14.48
CA SER A 157 -10.48 1.33 14.27
C SER A 157 -11.12 2.61 14.82
N PHE A 158 -10.29 3.59 15.18
CA PHE A 158 -10.77 4.93 15.50
C PHE A 158 -11.55 5.50 14.30
N PRO A 159 -12.69 6.20 14.49
CA PRO A 159 -13.50 6.68 13.39
C PRO A 159 -12.72 7.64 12.48
N VAL A 160 -12.96 7.56 11.18
CA VAL A 160 -12.35 8.46 10.20
C VAL A 160 -12.92 9.86 10.39
N VAL A 161 -12.07 10.78 10.86
CA VAL A 161 -12.48 12.15 11.16
C VAL A 161 -12.29 13.09 9.97
N PRO A 162 -13.16 14.11 9.80
CA PRO A 162 -13.04 15.07 8.71
C PRO A 162 -11.78 15.95 8.83
N ASP A 163 -11.09 16.18 7.71
CA ASP A 163 -9.93 17.10 7.65
C ASP A 163 -10.41 18.55 7.45
N VAL A 164 -10.90 19.15 8.51
CA VAL A 164 -11.42 20.51 8.55
C VAL A 164 -10.60 21.38 9.51
N HIS A 165 -10.86 22.71 9.45
CA HIS A 165 -10.23 23.63 10.40
C HIS A 165 -10.66 23.33 11.85
N PHE A 166 -9.75 23.50 12.82
CA PHE A 166 -9.98 23.09 14.22
C PHE A 166 -11.20 23.75 14.87
N LEU A 167 -11.58 24.97 14.49
CA LEU A 167 -12.75 25.67 15.03
C LEU A 167 -14.09 25.04 14.60
N GLY A 168 -14.13 24.44 13.41
CA GLY A 168 -15.34 23.76 12.91
C GLY A 168 -15.30 22.23 13.09
N PHE A 169 -14.31 21.70 13.80
CA PHE A 169 -14.09 20.26 13.84
C PHE A 169 -15.24 19.49 14.50
N LEU A 170 -15.76 19.94 15.64
CA LEU A 170 -16.85 19.26 16.33
C LEU A 170 -18.16 19.28 15.51
N ASP A 171 -18.46 20.39 14.90
CA ASP A 171 -19.66 20.52 14.03
C ASP A 171 -19.55 19.56 12.83
N ALA A 172 -18.37 19.45 12.23
CA ALA A 172 -18.16 18.54 11.11
C ALA A 172 -18.19 17.06 11.56
N VAL A 173 -17.67 16.74 12.72
CA VAL A 173 -17.75 15.40 13.32
C VAL A 173 -19.21 15.00 13.55
N ASP A 174 -20.01 15.87 14.14
CA ASP A 174 -21.43 15.61 14.41
C ASP A 174 -22.27 15.48 13.12
N GLN A 175 -21.85 16.12 12.02
CA GLN A 175 -22.54 16.05 10.73
C GLN A 175 -22.19 14.78 9.91
N VAL A 176 -20.96 14.26 10.06
CA VAL A 176 -20.41 13.21 9.18
C VAL A 176 -20.42 11.84 9.84
N LEU A 177 -20.24 11.77 11.17
CA LEU A 177 -20.10 10.51 11.89
C LEU A 177 -21.40 10.06 12.55
N GLY A 178 -21.55 8.75 12.75
CA GLY A 178 -22.59 8.18 13.61
C GLY A 178 -22.42 8.60 15.08
N ALA A 179 -23.48 8.56 15.88
CA ALA A 179 -23.49 9.11 17.23
C ALA A 179 -22.39 8.55 18.16
N ASP A 180 -22.09 7.25 18.09
CA ASP A 180 -21.05 6.64 18.91
C ASP A 180 -19.65 7.06 18.46
N ASP A 181 -19.38 7.09 17.16
CA ASP A 181 -18.14 7.52 16.56
C ASP A 181 -17.89 9.02 16.80
N ALA A 182 -18.91 9.85 16.65
CA ALA A 182 -18.85 11.27 16.98
C ALA A 182 -18.50 11.50 18.45
N LYS A 183 -19.06 10.70 19.36
CA LYS A 183 -18.74 10.76 20.79
C LYS A 183 -17.27 10.45 21.08
N VAL A 184 -16.73 9.38 20.46
CA VAL A 184 -15.31 9.00 20.62
C VAL A 184 -14.37 10.08 20.09
N ALA A 185 -14.63 10.62 18.89
CA ALA A 185 -13.86 11.69 18.28
C ALA A 185 -13.91 12.97 19.12
N ALA A 186 -15.12 13.34 19.61
CA ALA A 186 -15.30 14.52 20.46
C ALA A 186 -14.62 14.39 21.84
N GLN A 187 -14.59 13.19 22.44
CA GLN A 187 -13.86 12.95 23.68
C GLN A 187 -12.35 13.16 23.50
N THR A 188 -11.78 12.60 22.42
CA THR A 188 -10.36 12.76 22.11
C THR A 188 -10.00 14.22 21.82
N PHE A 189 -10.84 14.93 21.06
CA PHE A 189 -10.70 16.35 20.84
C PHE A 189 -10.70 17.16 22.15
N ARG A 190 -11.67 16.90 23.04
CA ARG A 190 -11.74 17.59 24.33
C ARG A 190 -10.50 17.32 25.18
N ALA A 191 -10.02 16.08 25.20
CA ALA A 191 -8.77 15.75 25.91
C ALA A 191 -7.57 16.56 25.41
N GLY A 192 -7.42 16.71 24.09
CA GLY A 192 -6.36 17.55 23.51
C GLY A 192 -6.51 19.03 23.90
N ARG A 193 -7.75 19.54 23.82
CA ARG A 193 -8.07 20.94 24.20
C ARG A 193 -7.72 21.22 25.66
N ASP A 194 -8.14 20.36 26.55
CA ASP A 194 -8.03 20.59 28.00
C ASP A 194 -6.57 20.47 28.43
N ARG A 195 -5.81 19.48 27.93
CA ARG A 195 -4.36 19.36 28.18
C ARG A 195 -3.59 20.58 27.69
N MET A 196 -3.91 21.10 26.50
CA MET A 196 -3.26 22.32 25.99
C MET A 196 -3.57 23.55 26.85
N LYS A 197 -4.82 23.70 27.33
CA LYS A 197 -5.20 24.78 28.24
C LYS A 197 -4.46 24.72 29.57
N GLU A 198 -4.39 23.53 30.16
CA GLU A 198 -3.69 23.30 31.43
C GLU A 198 -2.20 23.65 31.30
N TRP A 199 -1.57 23.20 30.21
CA TRP A 199 -0.16 23.50 29.95
C TRP A 199 0.08 24.99 29.76
N LEU A 200 -0.71 25.68 28.94
CA LEU A 200 -0.56 27.12 28.70
C LEU A 200 -0.86 27.97 29.95
N ALA A 201 -1.75 27.53 30.82
CA ALA A 201 -2.03 28.19 32.09
C ALA A 201 -0.87 28.11 33.10
N ALA A 202 -0.02 27.09 32.96
CA ALA A 202 1.14 26.87 33.81
C ALA A 202 2.46 27.50 33.25
N ALA A 203 2.45 27.99 32.01
CA ALA A 203 3.62 28.49 31.31
C ALA A 203 3.61 30.04 31.28
N ASP A 204 4.70 30.69 31.71
CA ASP A 204 4.85 32.15 31.68
C ASP A 204 5.21 32.68 30.27
N ASP A 205 6.05 31.95 29.54
CA ASP A 205 6.44 32.22 28.14
C ASP A 205 6.50 30.89 27.35
N VAL A 206 6.06 30.92 26.10
CA VAL A 206 5.95 29.70 25.29
C VAL A 206 6.57 29.90 23.92
N SER A 207 7.56 29.09 23.62
CA SER A 207 8.19 29.02 22.30
C SER A 207 7.55 27.95 21.43
N GLU A 208 7.82 28.00 20.11
CA GLU A 208 7.44 26.92 19.19
C GLU A 208 8.07 25.58 19.58
N HIS A 209 9.24 25.60 20.19
CA HIS A 209 9.93 24.43 20.72
C HIS A 209 9.12 23.78 21.86
N ASP A 210 8.70 24.59 22.82
CA ASP A 210 7.93 24.12 23.97
C ASP A 210 6.58 23.53 23.52
N LEU A 211 5.91 24.19 22.55
CA LEU A 211 4.70 23.67 21.94
C LEU A 211 4.93 22.29 21.30
N ALA A 212 6.02 22.13 20.55
CA ALA A 212 6.28 20.86 19.89
C ALA A 212 6.66 19.76 20.89
N MET A 213 7.39 20.09 21.97
CA MET A 213 7.67 19.13 23.04
C MET A 213 6.38 18.70 23.76
N HIS A 214 5.51 19.65 24.09
CA HIS A 214 4.22 19.34 24.70
C HIS A 214 3.30 18.52 23.78
N LEU A 215 3.24 18.87 22.49
CA LEU A 215 2.52 18.07 21.49
C LEU A 215 3.07 16.65 21.40
N HIS A 216 4.40 16.49 21.46
CA HIS A 216 5.01 15.15 21.48
C HIS A 216 4.55 14.33 22.69
N GLU A 217 4.51 14.95 23.87
CA GLU A 217 4.04 14.29 25.10
C GLU A 217 2.58 13.87 25.02
N ILE A 218 1.68 14.78 24.64
CA ILE A 218 0.25 14.49 24.61
C ILE A 218 -0.15 13.51 23.50
N THR A 219 0.66 13.43 22.43
CA THR A 219 0.41 12.53 21.30
C THR A 219 1.16 11.18 21.40
N ALA A 220 2.03 11.01 22.40
CA ALA A 220 2.90 9.82 22.54
C ALA A 220 2.15 8.48 22.53
N HIS A 221 0.92 8.46 23.02
CA HIS A 221 0.11 7.25 23.16
C HIS A 221 -0.96 7.09 22.07
N THR A 222 -0.98 7.95 21.05
CA THR A 222 -1.88 7.77 19.91
C THR A 222 -1.32 6.70 18.98
N ASN A 223 -2.18 5.81 18.54
CA ASN A 223 -1.84 4.70 17.65
C ASN A 223 -2.55 4.75 16.29
N ASP A 224 -3.40 5.75 16.08
CA ASP A 224 -4.21 5.96 14.88
C ASP A 224 -4.11 7.41 14.41
N ILE A 225 -4.06 7.64 13.09
CA ILE A 225 -3.90 8.99 12.49
C ILE A 225 -5.15 9.85 12.72
N ASN A 226 -6.35 9.27 12.75
CA ASN A 226 -7.59 9.99 12.99
C ASN A 226 -7.67 10.40 14.46
N GLN A 227 -7.24 9.50 15.37
CA GLN A 227 -7.10 9.82 16.79
C GLN A 227 -6.11 10.97 17.00
N LEU A 228 -4.95 10.91 16.35
CA LEU A 228 -3.95 11.99 16.36
C LEU A 228 -4.55 13.30 15.85
N THR A 229 -5.30 13.24 14.75
CA THR A 229 -5.96 14.41 14.16
C THR A 229 -6.95 15.04 15.15
N ALA A 230 -7.83 14.26 15.74
CA ALA A 230 -8.79 14.75 16.72
C ALA A 230 -8.09 15.40 17.94
N LEU A 231 -7.05 14.76 18.46
CA LEU A 231 -6.29 15.25 19.59
C LEU A 231 -5.59 16.59 19.28
N VAL A 232 -4.92 16.69 18.13
CA VAL A 232 -4.21 17.91 17.68
C VAL A 232 -5.20 19.05 17.39
N LYS A 233 -6.33 18.77 16.71
CA LYS A 233 -7.37 19.80 16.49
C LYS A 233 -7.93 20.33 17.83
N GLY A 234 -8.07 19.44 18.82
CA GLY A 234 -8.40 19.83 20.19
C GLY A 234 -7.34 20.75 20.81
N ALA A 235 -6.06 20.35 20.72
CA ALA A 235 -4.94 21.16 21.23
C ALA A 235 -4.87 22.54 20.58
N GLN A 236 -5.07 22.64 19.27
CA GLN A 236 -5.16 23.93 18.55
C GLN A 236 -6.31 24.80 19.09
N THR A 237 -7.47 24.20 19.35
CA THR A 237 -8.61 24.90 19.95
C THR A 237 -8.31 25.39 21.38
N GLY A 238 -7.61 24.54 22.16
CA GLY A 238 -7.13 24.91 23.49
C GLY A 238 -6.19 26.11 23.50
N ALA A 239 -5.21 26.09 22.59
CA ALA A 239 -4.28 27.19 22.38
C ALA A 239 -5.01 28.48 21.98
N PHE A 240 -5.95 28.38 21.03
CA PHE A 240 -6.73 29.52 20.56
C PHE A 240 -7.55 30.15 21.69
N ALA A 241 -8.16 29.36 22.54
CA ALA A 241 -8.91 29.85 23.72
C ALA A 241 -8.02 30.53 24.77
N CYS A 242 -6.71 30.27 24.76
CA CYS A 242 -5.72 30.94 25.62
C CYS A 242 -5.00 32.12 24.92
N GLY A 243 -5.49 32.59 23.79
CA GLY A 243 -4.90 33.73 23.06
C GLY A 243 -3.68 33.38 22.19
N TRP A 244 -3.57 32.09 21.80
CA TRP A 244 -2.47 31.65 20.93
C TRP A 244 -3.03 30.96 19.66
N HIS A 245 -2.43 31.24 18.52
CA HIS A 245 -2.67 30.53 17.29
C HIS A 245 -1.60 29.47 17.06
N ALA A 246 -1.91 28.21 17.41
CA ALA A 246 -1.05 27.07 17.18
C ALA A 246 -1.36 26.46 15.80
N ARG A 247 -0.36 26.42 14.94
CA ARG A 247 -0.41 25.80 13.61
C ARG A 247 0.34 24.48 13.66
N VAL A 248 -0.35 23.38 13.36
CA VAL A 248 0.23 22.03 13.38
C VAL A 248 -0.21 21.30 12.13
N ASP A 249 0.75 20.88 11.31
CA ASP A 249 0.52 20.00 10.19
C ASP A 249 0.58 18.54 10.69
N VAL A 250 -0.58 17.94 10.91
CA VAL A 250 -0.71 16.61 11.47
C VAL A 250 0.01 15.57 10.60
N ARG A 251 -0.07 15.71 9.26
CA ARG A 251 0.57 14.78 8.33
C ARG A 251 2.10 14.86 8.45
N LYS A 252 2.67 16.06 8.46
CA LYS A 252 4.11 16.24 8.68
C LYS A 252 4.54 15.75 10.06
N TRP A 253 3.72 15.99 11.09
CA TRP A 253 3.96 15.53 12.45
C TRP A 253 4.05 14.00 12.50
N ALA A 254 3.10 13.30 11.91
CA ALA A 254 3.09 11.84 11.80
C ALA A 254 4.27 11.32 10.97
N GLN A 255 4.53 11.91 9.79
CA GLN A 255 5.62 11.51 8.89
C GLN A 255 7.01 11.62 9.53
N ARG A 256 7.20 12.60 10.42
CA ARG A 256 8.48 12.82 11.11
C ARG A 256 8.67 11.92 12.33
N GLY A 257 7.77 10.95 12.55
CA GLY A 257 7.90 9.99 13.63
C GLY A 257 7.77 10.60 15.02
N MET A 258 7.09 11.76 15.13
CA MET A 258 6.88 12.45 16.41
C MET A 258 5.95 11.66 17.34
N VAL A 259 5.22 10.67 16.81
CA VAL A 259 4.34 9.80 17.56
C VAL A 259 4.89 8.38 17.50
N ALA A 260 5.44 7.91 18.62
CA ALA A 260 5.91 6.54 18.72
C ALA A 260 4.70 5.59 18.74
N GLY A 261 4.73 4.54 17.91
CA GLY A 261 3.66 3.53 17.92
C GLY A 261 2.45 3.83 17.04
N LEU A 262 2.40 4.98 16.37
CA LEU A 262 1.31 5.30 15.44
C LEU A 262 1.21 4.22 14.37
N SER A 263 0.18 3.39 14.40
CA SER A 263 -0.26 2.60 13.26
C SER A 263 -0.96 3.54 12.30
N LEU A 264 -0.44 3.65 11.08
CA LEU A 264 -1.13 4.38 10.04
C LEU A 264 -2.26 3.49 9.56
N HIS A 265 -3.49 3.81 9.95
CA HIS A 265 -4.65 3.13 9.41
C HIS A 265 -4.89 3.66 8.01
N LEU A 266 -4.60 2.82 7.02
CA LEU A 266 -4.80 3.13 5.61
C LEU A 266 -6.13 2.51 5.18
N ASP A 267 -6.87 3.21 4.34
CA ASP A 267 -8.06 2.67 3.69
C ASP A 267 -7.67 1.77 2.49
N ASP A 268 -8.66 1.10 1.91
CA ASP A 268 -8.42 0.19 0.79
C ASP A 268 -7.84 0.92 -0.43
N ALA A 269 -8.21 2.18 -0.66
CA ALA A 269 -7.69 2.99 -1.75
C ALA A 269 -6.21 3.38 -1.53
N ASP A 270 -5.80 3.62 -0.29
CA ASP A 270 -4.41 3.86 0.05
C ASP A 270 -3.57 2.59 -0.12
N TRP A 271 -4.10 1.43 0.30
CA TRP A 271 -3.43 0.15 0.07
C TRP A 271 -3.32 -0.19 -1.41
N GLU A 272 -4.34 0.11 -2.21
CA GLU A 272 -4.29 -0.04 -3.67
C GLU A 272 -3.14 0.78 -4.27
N LYS A 273 -3.00 2.07 -3.90
CA LYS A 273 -1.87 2.90 -4.34
C LYS A 273 -0.51 2.32 -3.91
N LEU A 274 -0.42 1.78 -2.68
CA LEU A 274 0.82 1.18 -2.18
C LEU A 274 1.12 -0.17 -2.84
N SER A 275 0.11 -0.89 -3.32
CA SER A 275 0.31 -2.18 -4.01
C SER A 275 0.96 -2.03 -5.38
N HIS A 276 0.92 -0.84 -5.98
CA HIS A 276 1.53 -0.55 -7.28
C HIS A 276 3.07 -0.42 -7.26
N GLN A 277 3.72 -0.71 -6.12
CA GLN A 277 5.19 -0.66 -6.06
C GLN A 277 5.81 -1.71 -7.00
N HIS A 278 6.84 -1.29 -7.74
CA HIS A 278 7.45 -2.15 -8.77
C HIS A 278 8.13 -3.38 -8.18
N ARG A 279 8.81 -3.24 -7.04
CA ARG A 279 9.59 -4.32 -6.43
C ARG A 279 9.00 -4.78 -5.10
N PRO A 280 8.99 -6.10 -4.80
CA PRO A 280 8.44 -6.64 -3.57
C PRO A 280 8.98 -5.98 -2.28
N HIS A 281 10.28 -5.71 -2.22
CA HIS A 281 10.89 -5.07 -1.05
C HIS A 281 10.43 -3.61 -0.84
N GLU A 282 10.00 -2.92 -1.90
CA GLU A 282 9.43 -1.58 -1.81
C GLU A 282 8.06 -1.64 -1.13
N GLY A 283 7.18 -2.53 -1.60
CA GLY A 283 5.89 -2.79 -0.96
C GLY A 283 6.02 -3.23 0.50
N ALA A 284 6.90 -4.20 0.76
CA ALA A 284 7.16 -4.68 2.12
C ALA A 284 7.67 -3.55 3.05
N THR A 285 8.53 -2.66 2.56
CA THR A 285 9.00 -1.48 3.33
C THR A 285 7.84 -0.55 3.68
N CYS A 286 6.91 -0.33 2.75
CA CYS A 286 5.70 0.47 3.02
C CYS A 286 4.85 -0.18 4.13
N VAL A 287 4.63 -1.50 4.08
CA VAL A 287 3.88 -2.22 5.13
C VAL A 287 4.57 -2.08 6.48
N LEU A 288 5.86 -2.31 6.58
CA LEU A 288 6.59 -2.16 7.84
C LEU A 288 6.50 -0.74 8.40
N SER A 289 6.50 0.27 7.52
CA SER A 289 6.29 1.67 7.91
C SER A 289 4.92 1.88 8.55
N THR A 290 3.86 1.33 7.97
CA THR A 290 2.49 1.47 8.49
C THR A 290 2.29 0.74 9.82
N LEU A 291 3.01 -0.37 10.03
CA LEU A 291 3.04 -1.10 11.30
C LEU A 291 3.90 -0.41 12.37
N GLY A 292 4.43 0.78 12.06
CA GLY A 292 5.17 1.59 13.01
C GLY A 292 6.63 1.18 13.21
N PHE A 293 7.21 0.40 12.29
CA PHE A 293 8.65 0.17 12.30
C PHE A 293 9.41 1.46 11.96
N SER A 294 10.49 1.69 12.68
CA SER A 294 11.38 2.80 12.35
C SER A 294 12.21 2.48 11.11
N VAL A 295 12.61 3.50 10.39
CA VAL A 295 13.52 3.36 9.26
C VAL A 295 14.81 2.62 9.67
N ASP A 296 15.33 2.90 10.87
CA ASP A 296 16.52 2.26 11.41
C ASP A 296 16.28 0.78 11.79
N ALA A 297 15.05 0.42 12.19
CA ALA A 297 14.69 -0.95 12.57
C ALA A 297 14.35 -1.84 11.37
N MET A 298 13.79 -1.27 10.29
CA MET A 298 13.38 -2.04 9.10
C MET A 298 14.49 -2.92 8.51
N PRO A 299 15.75 -2.48 8.37
CA PRO A 299 16.82 -3.32 7.87
C PRO A 299 17.15 -4.51 8.78
N SER A 300 16.74 -4.48 10.04
CA SER A 300 17.01 -5.54 11.01
C SER A 300 15.91 -6.60 11.09
N VAL A 301 14.75 -6.39 10.47
CA VAL A 301 13.66 -7.37 10.41
C VAL A 301 14.15 -8.63 9.74
N ARG A 302 13.91 -9.78 10.39
CA ARG A 302 14.32 -11.10 9.89
C ARG A 302 13.18 -11.73 9.11
N ALA A 303 13.50 -12.68 8.25
CA ALA A 303 12.49 -13.45 7.53
C ALA A 303 11.57 -14.22 8.49
N THR A 304 12.12 -14.71 9.58
CA THR A 304 11.38 -15.43 10.64
C THR A 304 10.48 -14.54 11.48
N ASP A 305 10.67 -13.22 11.43
CA ASP A 305 9.81 -12.26 12.14
C ASP A 305 8.50 -12.00 11.37
N VAL A 306 8.41 -12.41 10.10
CA VAL A 306 7.25 -12.21 9.23
C VAL A 306 6.63 -13.58 8.94
N ALA A 307 5.32 -13.72 9.15
CA ALA A 307 4.61 -14.96 8.82
C ALA A 307 4.61 -15.20 7.30
N ASP A 308 4.71 -16.46 6.87
CA ASP A 308 4.78 -16.84 5.45
C ASP A 308 3.56 -16.38 4.65
N ASP A 309 2.39 -16.31 5.28
CA ASP A 309 1.15 -15.79 4.71
C ASP A 309 0.99 -14.26 4.82
N GLY A 310 2.01 -13.58 5.34
CA GLY A 310 2.02 -12.14 5.55
C GLY A 310 1.05 -11.65 6.63
N SER A 311 0.41 -12.52 7.40
CA SER A 311 -0.65 -12.15 8.36
C SER A 311 -0.14 -11.41 9.59
N THR A 312 1.10 -11.67 10.00
CA THR A 312 1.70 -11.09 11.20
C THR A 312 3.17 -10.74 11.04
N VAL A 313 3.63 -9.77 11.83
CA VAL A 313 5.05 -9.39 11.96
C VAL A 313 5.42 -9.28 13.44
N ALA A 314 6.53 -9.90 13.85
CA ALA A 314 7.08 -9.72 15.18
C ALA A 314 7.79 -8.37 15.30
N LYS A 315 7.44 -7.59 16.34
CA LYS A 315 8.02 -6.28 16.64
C LYS A 315 8.22 -6.12 18.13
N ASP A 316 9.44 -5.86 18.56
CA ASP A 316 9.78 -5.59 19.96
C ASP A 316 9.25 -6.67 20.93
N GLY A 317 9.24 -7.95 20.51
CA GLY A 317 8.73 -9.08 21.28
C GLY A 317 7.20 -9.26 21.26
N ALA A 318 6.46 -8.40 20.58
CA ALA A 318 5.03 -8.51 20.33
C ALA A 318 4.73 -8.95 18.90
N ILE A 319 3.60 -9.61 18.69
CA ILE A 319 3.09 -9.96 17.36
C ILE A 319 2.11 -8.87 16.93
N VAL A 320 2.36 -8.25 15.77
CA VAL A 320 1.52 -7.23 15.17
C VAL A 320 0.76 -7.83 13.99
N GLU A 321 -0.54 -7.70 13.96
CA GLU A 321 -1.37 -8.13 12.84
C GLU A 321 -1.20 -7.19 11.63
N VAL A 322 -1.10 -7.80 10.45
CA VAL A 322 -1.01 -7.08 9.17
C VAL A 322 -2.41 -6.96 8.57
N PRO A 323 -2.84 -5.76 8.18
CA PRO A 323 -4.10 -5.57 7.48
C PRO A 323 -4.23 -6.47 6.25
N VAL A 324 -5.40 -7.05 6.04
CA VAL A 324 -5.63 -8.01 4.94
C VAL A 324 -5.18 -7.47 3.59
N PRO A 325 -5.48 -6.21 3.20
CA PRO A 325 -5.03 -5.65 1.91
C PRO A 325 -3.51 -5.55 1.75
N ALA A 326 -2.76 -5.56 2.86
CA ALA A 326 -1.29 -5.41 2.85
C ALA A 326 -0.52 -6.74 2.80
N ARG A 327 -1.17 -7.85 3.15
CA ARG A 327 -0.49 -9.16 3.34
C ARG A 327 0.26 -9.62 2.11
N HIS A 328 -0.35 -9.46 0.94
CA HIS A 328 0.25 -9.87 -0.33
C HIS A 328 1.60 -9.17 -0.60
N LEU A 329 1.82 -7.95 -0.10
CA LEU A 329 3.09 -7.22 -0.24
C LEU A 329 4.23 -7.91 0.53
N LEU A 330 3.94 -8.48 1.70
CA LEU A 330 4.91 -9.24 2.49
C LEU A 330 5.14 -10.62 1.87
N VAL A 331 4.07 -11.29 1.42
CA VAL A 331 4.16 -12.59 0.74
C VAL A 331 5.01 -12.49 -0.53
N ALA A 332 4.80 -11.46 -1.35
CA ALA A 332 5.62 -11.21 -2.54
C ALA A 332 7.12 -11.10 -2.19
N GLN A 333 7.46 -10.45 -1.07
CA GLN A 333 8.84 -10.34 -0.61
C GLN A 333 9.40 -11.68 -0.10
N HIS A 334 8.62 -12.52 0.57
CA HIS A 334 9.02 -13.89 0.94
C HIS A 334 9.36 -14.71 -0.30
N ILE A 335 8.49 -14.70 -1.30
CA ILE A 335 8.67 -15.42 -2.56
C ILE A 335 9.93 -14.90 -3.27
N PHE A 336 10.09 -13.58 -3.34
CA PHE A 336 11.26 -12.97 -3.97
C PHE A 336 12.56 -13.41 -3.29
N ARG A 337 12.61 -13.44 -1.96
CA ARG A 337 13.77 -13.93 -1.20
C ARG A 337 14.12 -15.38 -1.55
N ALA A 338 13.10 -16.25 -1.59
CA ALA A 338 13.29 -17.66 -1.90
C ALA A 338 13.85 -17.84 -3.32
N LEU A 339 13.27 -17.15 -4.31
CA LEU A 339 13.70 -17.22 -5.71
C LEU A 339 15.10 -16.59 -5.93
N ALA A 340 15.40 -15.53 -5.19
CA ALA A 340 16.72 -14.90 -5.25
C ALA A 340 17.82 -15.71 -4.54
N GLY A 341 17.47 -16.79 -3.83
CA GLY A 341 18.45 -17.57 -3.06
C GLY A 341 19.16 -16.73 -2.00
N ALA A 342 18.42 -15.85 -1.31
CA ALA A 342 19.02 -14.94 -0.34
C ALA A 342 19.62 -15.71 0.86
N GLU A 343 20.92 -15.64 1.02
CA GLU A 343 21.67 -16.32 2.12
C GLU A 343 21.50 -15.60 3.47
N THR A 344 21.14 -14.33 3.45
CA THR A 344 20.94 -13.52 4.66
C THR A 344 19.60 -13.85 5.34
N ASP A 345 19.54 -13.75 6.66
CA ASP A 345 18.29 -13.86 7.45
C ASP A 345 17.41 -12.61 7.35
N ARG A 346 17.91 -11.51 6.77
CA ARG A 346 17.17 -10.24 6.62
C ARG A 346 15.97 -10.39 5.72
N PHE A 347 14.83 -9.82 6.14
CA PHE A 347 13.60 -9.87 5.36
C PHE A 347 13.69 -9.04 4.09
N LEU A 348 14.14 -7.79 4.20
CA LEU A 348 14.22 -6.87 3.08
C LEU A 348 15.52 -7.09 2.29
N VAL A 349 15.42 -7.72 1.14
CA VAL A 349 16.53 -7.94 0.19
C VAL A 349 16.16 -7.43 -1.18
N GLN A 350 17.13 -6.89 -1.92
CA GLN A 350 16.94 -6.33 -3.26
C GLN A 350 17.30 -7.32 -4.37
N GLY A 351 18.08 -8.34 -4.06
CA GLY A 351 18.56 -9.36 -5.00
C GLY A 351 19.54 -10.33 -4.35
N PRO A 352 19.99 -11.36 -5.07
CA PRO A 352 20.82 -12.42 -4.52
C PRO A 352 22.21 -11.95 -4.08
N LYS A 353 22.75 -10.93 -4.72
CA LYS A 353 24.10 -10.38 -4.48
C LYS A 353 24.09 -8.95 -3.95
N GLU A 354 22.92 -8.35 -3.82
CA GLU A 354 22.80 -6.98 -3.36
C GLU A 354 22.79 -6.94 -1.84
N PRO A 355 23.44 -5.95 -1.21
CA PRO A 355 23.44 -5.81 0.24
C PRO A 355 22.01 -5.63 0.75
N ALA A 356 21.78 -6.06 1.97
CA ALA A 356 20.55 -5.80 2.68
C ALA A 356 20.21 -4.29 2.61
N ILE A 357 18.94 -3.98 2.51
CA ILE A 357 18.44 -2.59 2.53
C ILE A 357 18.96 -1.89 3.77
N ASN A 358 19.48 -0.69 3.62
CA ASN A 358 19.89 0.16 4.73
C ASN A 358 18.84 1.25 5.03
N ASP A 359 18.98 1.87 6.20
CA ASP A 359 18.12 2.94 6.70
C ASP A 359 17.98 4.12 5.73
N LYS A 360 19.08 4.55 5.11
CA LYS A 360 19.08 5.67 4.16
C LYS A 360 18.25 5.37 2.92
N TRP A 361 18.33 4.13 2.43
CA TRP A 361 17.55 3.68 1.30
C TRP A 361 16.06 3.61 1.66
N ALA A 362 15.72 2.96 2.79
CA ALA A 362 14.34 2.85 3.27
C ALA A 362 13.70 4.24 3.46
N GLY A 363 14.42 5.18 4.10
CA GLY A 363 13.93 6.54 4.28
C GLY A 363 13.77 7.34 2.97
N ARG A 364 14.61 7.06 1.96
CA ARG A 364 14.45 7.66 0.62
C ARG A 364 13.21 7.11 -0.08
N LEU A 365 13.03 5.79 -0.07
CA LEU A 365 11.89 5.11 -0.67
C LEU A 365 10.57 5.65 -0.10
N LEU A 366 10.40 5.61 1.23
CA LEU A 366 9.16 6.06 1.88
C LEU A 366 8.82 7.52 1.55
N ARG A 367 9.85 8.36 1.35
CA ARG A 367 9.65 9.75 0.93
C ARG A 367 9.15 9.84 -0.50
N VAL A 368 9.76 9.08 -1.42
CA VAL A 368 9.33 9.03 -2.84
C VAL A 368 7.91 8.51 -2.93
N VAL A 369 7.63 7.36 -2.32
CA VAL A 369 6.28 6.76 -2.32
C VAL A 369 5.23 7.73 -1.74
N THR A 370 5.54 8.43 -0.65
CA THR A 370 4.63 9.44 -0.09
C THR A 370 4.38 10.60 -1.07
N GLN A 371 5.41 11.04 -1.81
CA GLN A 371 5.27 12.10 -2.81
C GLN A 371 4.41 11.65 -4.00
N ASP A 372 4.63 10.43 -4.48
CA ASP A 372 3.97 9.91 -5.68
C ASP A 372 2.52 9.50 -5.42
N THR A 373 2.26 8.86 -4.28
CA THR A 373 0.92 8.32 -3.93
C THR A 373 0.06 9.26 -3.10
N GLY A 374 0.68 10.24 -2.44
CA GLY A 374 0.02 11.09 -1.42
C GLY A 374 -0.25 10.34 -0.10
N VAL A 375 0.07 9.04 -0.02
CA VAL A 375 -0.11 8.24 1.20
C VAL A 375 0.98 8.61 2.21
N VAL A 376 0.56 8.90 3.43
CA VAL A 376 1.49 9.28 4.51
C VAL A 376 2.19 8.03 5.05
N LEU A 377 3.49 7.92 4.81
CA LEU A 377 4.33 6.85 5.33
C LEU A 377 5.38 7.39 6.30
N ARG A 378 5.73 6.62 7.31
CA ARG A 378 6.78 6.99 8.26
C ARG A 378 8.15 6.94 7.61
N GLY A 379 8.68 8.10 7.25
CA GLY A 379 10.00 8.19 6.64
C GLY A 379 11.16 8.50 7.60
N TRP A 380 10.89 8.84 8.89
CA TRP A 380 11.98 9.28 9.77
C TRP A 380 11.59 9.28 11.26
N HIS A 381 12.50 8.86 12.15
CA HIS A 381 12.40 9.12 13.56
C HIS A 381 13.05 10.47 13.89
N ALA A 382 12.28 11.37 14.43
CA ALA A 382 12.87 12.45 15.20
C ALA A 382 13.42 11.83 16.50
N SER A 383 14.72 11.59 16.57
CA SER A 383 15.33 11.33 17.86
C SER A 383 15.23 12.59 18.72
N ARG A 384 15.19 12.42 20.05
CA ARG A 384 15.19 13.56 20.99
C ARG A 384 16.35 14.54 20.69
N LYS A 385 17.49 14.03 20.19
CA LYS A 385 18.62 14.85 19.71
C LYS A 385 18.29 15.71 18.49
N THR A 386 17.32 15.34 17.67
CA THR A 386 16.88 16.13 16.51
C THR A 386 15.98 17.28 16.96
N LEU A 387 15.36 17.17 18.14
CA LEU A 387 14.49 18.18 18.71
C LEU A 387 15.28 19.35 19.34
N ASP A 388 16.55 19.13 19.67
CA ASP A 388 17.41 20.11 20.36
C ASP A 388 18.04 21.15 19.41
N GLY A 389 17.82 21.06 18.08
CA GLY A 389 18.42 21.94 17.08
C GLY A 389 17.49 23.09 16.64
N ALA A 390 18.01 24.30 16.51
CA ALA A 390 17.26 25.46 16.01
C ALA A 390 16.68 25.21 14.59
N GLY A 391 15.41 25.55 14.36
CA GLY A 391 14.76 25.51 13.05
C GLY A 391 14.08 24.15 12.68
N TRP A 392 14.03 23.18 13.57
CA TRP A 392 13.35 21.91 13.30
C TRP A 392 11.82 22.03 13.41
N THR A 393 11.28 22.95 14.21
CA THR A 393 9.83 23.19 14.37
C THR A 393 9.16 23.47 13.04
N HIS A 394 9.75 24.32 12.22
CA HIS A 394 9.27 24.60 10.86
C HIS A 394 9.24 23.33 9.98
N ARG A 395 10.23 22.43 10.13
CA ARG A 395 10.28 21.15 9.40
C ARG A 395 9.21 20.17 9.86
N LEU A 396 8.75 20.28 11.10
CA LEU A 396 7.63 19.50 11.65
C LEU A 396 6.28 20.11 11.31
N GLY A 397 6.23 21.28 10.71
CA GLY A 397 5.00 21.99 10.42
C GLY A 397 4.30 22.53 11.67
N VAL A 398 5.09 22.85 12.72
CA VAL A 398 4.62 23.48 13.97
C VAL A 398 5.01 24.93 13.99
N ALA A 399 4.07 25.80 14.27
CA ALA A 399 4.29 27.23 14.49
C ALA A 399 3.31 27.75 15.56
N MET A 400 3.71 28.77 16.29
CA MET A 400 2.89 29.38 17.32
C MET A 400 2.99 30.92 17.25
N THR A 401 1.84 31.57 17.27
CA THR A 401 1.77 33.03 17.23
C THR A 401 0.80 33.52 18.31
N ARG A 402 1.20 34.50 19.09
CA ARG A 402 0.33 35.14 20.08
C ARG A 402 -0.72 35.98 19.35
N LEU A 403 -1.98 35.79 19.67
CA LEU A 403 -3.05 36.64 19.17
C LEU A 403 -2.94 37.98 19.90
N VAL A 404 -2.70 39.03 19.13
CA VAL A 404 -2.70 40.40 19.70
C VAL A 404 -4.15 40.77 20.04
N SER A 405 -4.40 41.02 21.31
CA SER A 405 -5.67 41.51 21.82
C SER A 405 -5.89 42.96 21.45
#